data_98a8c3a8729297f7409d0ef471c6dda2
#
_entry.id   98a8c3a8729297f7409d0ef471c6dda2
#
_cell.length_a   1.000
_cell.length_b   1.000
_cell.length_c   1.000
_cell.angle_alpha   90.00
_cell.angle_beta   90.00
_cell.angle_gamma   90.00
#
_symmetry.space_group_name_H-M   'P 1'
#
loop_
_entity.id
_entity.type
_entity.pdbx_description
1 polymer ?
#
loop_
_entity_poly.entity_id
_entity_poly.type
_entity_poly.pdbx_seq_one_letter_code
_entity_poly.pdbx_strand_id
1 'polypeptide(L)'
;KIDFDFGIAHGFFDKNDLYNKAPLLHEKFLYMNIRKNNYQVSIGFVHEAMWGGSTVAKGDQPNTFKDFLKVLISEDGPDEGGPHANALGNHLGMTELFFQKNNNNQILKLYYQHFFEDTSGLRFRNEIDGLWGVELKNYIPETTILFEYLDTTHQDMNPPYVDDSYYNHGTYSMGWSYKNYTLGNPFINHLKVEPTEVLH
;
A
#
# COMPACT_ATOMS: atom_id res chain seq x y z
N LYS A 1 -15.84 23.30 6.36
CA LYS A 1 -14.59 23.55 5.62
C LYS A 1 -14.22 22.27 4.87
N ILE A 2 -13.80 22.42 3.61
CA ILE A 2 -13.22 21.34 2.83
C ILE A 2 -11.78 21.74 2.53
N ASP A 3 -10.84 20.84 2.70
CA ASP A 3 -9.44 21.01 2.36
C ASP A 3 -8.87 19.70 1.76
N PHE A 4 -7.77 19.84 1.05
CA PHE A 4 -7.10 18.74 0.39
C PHE A 4 -5.63 18.69 0.82
N ASP A 5 -5.16 17.48 1.10
CA ASP A 5 -3.75 17.17 1.32
C ASP A 5 -3.30 16.25 0.20
N PHE A 6 -2.21 16.58 -0.46
CA PHE A 6 -1.66 15.75 -1.53
C PHE A 6 -0.14 15.82 -1.56
N GLY A 7 0.47 14.78 -2.08
CA GLY A 7 1.92 14.73 -2.23
C GLY A 7 2.37 13.71 -3.25
N ILE A 8 3.61 13.89 -3.69
CA ILE A 8 4.37 12.95 -4.50
C ILE A 8 5.75 12.83 -3.87
N ALA A 9 6.22 11.60 -3.72
CA ALA A 9 7.56 11.32 -3.24
C ALA A 9 8.28 10.29 -4.14
N HIS A 10 9.59 10.34 -4.13
CA HIS A 10 10.46 9.39 -4.82
C HIS A 10 11.58 8.97 -3.90
N GLY A 11 11.97 7.71 -4.00
CA GLY A 11 13.03 7.14 -3.21
C GLY A 11 13.73 5.99 -3.91
N PHE A 12 14.59 5.32 -3.17
CA PHE A 12 15.31 4.15 -3.62
C PHE A 12 15.19 3.07 -2.55
N PHE A 13 14.99 1.84 -3.01
CA PHE A 13 15.22 0.68 -2.16
C PHE A 13 16.72 0.40 -2.01
N ASP A 14 17.10 -0.62 -1.27
CA ASP A 14 18.49 -1.00 -1.12
C ASP A 14 18.95 -1.98 -2.19
N LYS A 15 20.26 -2.03 -2.43
CA LYS A 15 20.93 -3.14 -3.10
C LYS A 15 21.06 -4.30 -2.12
N ASN A 16 20.80 -5.50 -2.61
CA ASN A 16 20.93 -6.73 -1.83
C ASN A 16 21.20 -7.93 -2.77
N ASP A 17 21.15 -9.13 -2.26
CA ASP A 17 21.46 -10.35 -3.04
C ASP A 17 20.44 -10.61 -4.16
N LEU A 18 19.28 -9.97 -4.17
CA LEU A 18 18.24 -10.09 -5.21
C LEU A 18 18.22 -8.92 -6.19
N TYR A 19 18.86 -7.80 -5.84
CA TYR A 19 18.88 -6.57 -6.65
C TYR A 19 20.28 -6.10 -6.97
N ASN A 20 20.74 -6.31 -8.22
CA ASN A 20 22.03 -5.82 -8.73
C ASN A 20 22.07 -4.27 -8.76
N LYS A 21 20.93 -3.64 -9.05
CA LYS A 21 20.70 -2.20 -8.95
C LYS A 21 19.44 -1.98 -8.11
N ALA A 22 19.52 -1.05 -7.18
CA ALA A 22 18.38 -0.71 -6.33
C ALA A 22 17.15 -0.34 -7.13
N PRO A 23 15.97 -0.94 -6.84
CA PRO A 23 14.71 -0.45 -7.38
C PRO A 23 14.40 0.97 -6.93
N LEU A 24 13.56 1.65 -7.69
CA LEU A 24 13.06 2.98 -7.42
C LEU A 24 11.71 2.88 -6.71
N LEU A 25 11.44 3.84 -5.82
CA LEU A 25 10.13 4.03 -5.18
C LEU A 25 9.46 5.26 -5.79
N HIS A 26 8.20 5.13 -6.14
CA HIS A 26 7.28 6.22 -6.40
C HIS A 26 6.12 6.13 -5.41
N GLU A 27 5.77 7.25 -4.79
CA GLU A 27 4.61 7.38 -3.91
C GLU A 27 3.80 8.60 -4.32
N LYS A 28 2.48 8.50 -4.26
CA LYS A 28 1.56 9.62 -4.39
C LYS A 28 0.36 9.43 -3.48
N PHE A 29 -0.16 10.51 -2.94
CA PHE A 29 -1.38 10.49 -2.14
C PHE A 29 -2.25 11.71 -2.37
N LEU A 30 -3.54 11.53 -2.12
CA LEU A 30 -4.55 12.59 -2.11
C LEU A 30 -5.56 12.30 -1.01
N TYR A 31 -5.75 13.26 -0.11
CA TYR A 31 -6.82 13.24 0.89
C TYR A 31 -7.75 14.42 0.69
N MET A 32 -9.04 14.16 0.77
CA MET A 32 -10.08 15.17 0.89
C MET A 32 -10.62 15.14 2.32
N ASN A 33 -10.52 16.26 3.02
CA ASN A 33 -10.95 16.43 4.40
C ASN A 33 -12.18 17.34 4.46
N ILE A 34 -13.25 16.87 5.08
CA ILE A 34 -14.48 17.61 5.32
C ILE A 34 -14.63 17.81 6.82
N ARG A 35 -14.53 19.06 7.27
CA ARG A 35 -14.65 19.40 8.69
C ARG A 35 -15.87 20.27 8.93
N LYS A 36 -16.71 19.86 9.88
CA LYS A 36 -17.90 20.63 10.31
C LYS A 36 -18.10 20.47 11.82
N ASN A 37 -18.09 21.60 12.54
CA ASN A 37 -18.19 21.63 14.00
C ASN A 37 -17.09 20.74 14.64
N ASN A 38 -17.52 19.69 15.32
CA ASN A 38 -16.66 18.72 16.00
C ASN A 38 -16.47 17.41 15.23
N TYR A 39 -16.85 17.37 13.96
CA TYR A 39 -16.72 16.20 13.09
C TYR A 39 -15.72 16.44 11.97
N GLN A 40 -14.97 15.39 11.64
CA GLN A 40 -14.17 15.30 10.44
C GLN A 40 -14.48 13.99 9.72
N VAL A 41 -14.63 14.07 8.41
CA VAL A 41 -14.63 12.93 7.50
C VAL A 41 -13.50 13.15 6.53
N SER A 42 -12.68 12.13 6.30
CA SER A 42 -11.63 12.16 5.28
C SER A 42 -11.76 10.96 4.35
N ILE A 43 -11.54 11.20 3.07
CA ILE A 43 -11.41 10.17 2.06
C ILE A 43 -10.02 10.30 1.50
N GLY A 44 -9.24 9.21 1.55
CA GLY A 44 -7.86 9.14 1.13
C GLY A 44 -7.65 8.15 0.00
N PHE A 45 -6.67 8.44 -0.82
CA PHE A 45 -6.10 7.53 -1.80
C PHE A 45 -4.58 7.63 -1.71
N VAL A 46 -3.93 6.49 -1.47
CA VAL A 46 -2.47 6.35 -1.45
C VAL A 46 -2.09 5.31 -2.49
N HIS A 47 -1.04 5.57 -3.23
CA HIS A 47 -0.52 4.64 -4.22
C HIS A 47 1.00 4.68 -4.24
N GLU A 48 1.60 3.53 -4.16
CA GLU A 48 3.03 3.30 -4.18
C GLU A 48 3.39 2.37 -5.32
N ALA A 49 4.57 2.53 -5.90
CA ALA A 49 5.10 1.65 -6.93
C ALA A 49 6.61 1.44 -6.75
N MET A 50 7.02 0.18 -6.76
CA MET A 50 8.42 -0.23 -6.87
C MET A 50 8.69 -0.52 -8.35
N TRP A 51 9.71 0.13 -8.94
CA TRP A 51 9.97 0.04 -10.36
C TRP A 51 11.46 0.21 -10.70
N GLY A 52 11.83 -0.03 -11.95
CA GLY A 52 13.22 0.12 -12.39
C GLY A 52 14.21 -0.78 -11.65
N GLY A 53 15.45 -0.37 -11.55
CA GLY A 53 16.50 -1.17 -10.94
C GLY A 53 16.96 -2.34 -11.81
N SER A 54 17.57 -3.36 -11.19
CA SER A 54 17.98 -4.60 -11.87
C SER A 54 17.86 -5.76 -10.89
N THR A 55 17.07 -6.76 -11.24
CA THR A 55 16.90 -7.96 -10.43
C THR A 55 17.83 -9.07 -10.91
N VAL A 56 18.26 -9.95 -10.01
CA VAL A 56 19.08 -11.11 -10.34
C VAL A 56 18.31 -12.07 -11.25
N ALA A 57 17.01 -12.22 -11.02
CA ALA A 57 16.16 -13.16 -11.74
C ALA A 57 15.77 -12.70 -13.15
N LYS A 58 15.52 -11.39 -13.36
CA LYS A 58 14.98 -10.86 -14.62
C LYS A 58 15.83 -9.74 -15.24
N GLY A 59 16.99 -9.40 -14.67
CA GLY A 59 17.89 -8.36 -15.18
C GLY A 59 17.37 -6.94 -15.03
N ASP A 60 17.83 -6.06 -15.92
CA ASP A 60 17.50 -4.62 -15.90
C ASP A 60 16.01 -4.39 -16.17
N GLN A 61 15.36 -3.64 -15.31
CA GLN A 61 13.96 -3.28 -15.44
C GLN A 61 13.80 -1.90 -16.10
N PRO A 62 12.67 -1.63 -16.79
CA PRO A 62 12.41 -0.34 -17.42
C PRO A 62 12.59 0.82 -16.44
N ASN A 63 13.41 1.83 -16.81
CA ASN A 63 13.77 2.94 -15.91
C ASN A 63 13.96 4.28 -16.62
N THR A 64 13.38 4.44 -17.82
CA THR A 64 13.42 5.71 -18.55
C THR A 64 12.38 6.69 -18.00
N PHE A 65 12.47 7.95 -18.42
CA PHE A 65 11.44 8.94 -18.08
C PHE A 65 10.04 8.56 -18.61
N LYS A 66 9.97 7.88 -19.76
CA LYS A 66 8.72 7.36 -20.30
C LYS A 66 8.14 6.27 -19.39
N ASP A 67 9.00 5.39 -18.85
CA ASP A 67 8.58 4.35 -17.92
C ASP A 67 8.09 4.97 -16.61
N PHE A 68 8.75 6.03 -16.12
CA PHE A 68 8.27 6.79 -14.99
C PHE A 68 6.84 7.33 -15.20
N LEU A 69 6.53 7.88 -16.37
CA LEU A 69 5.17 8.36 -16.66
C LEU A 69 4.14 7.21 -16.66
N LYS A 70 4.53 6.02 -17.12
CA LYS A 70 3.70 4.81 -17.02
C LYS A 70 3.42 4.43 -15.57
N VAL A 71 4.47 4.39 -14.73
CA VAL A 71 4.35 4.11 -13.29
C VAL A 71 3.43 5.12 -12.60
N LEU A 72 3.56 6.40 -12.96
CA LEU A 72 2.76 7.49 -12.39
C LEU A 72 1.25 7.28 -12.57
N ILE A 73 0.82 6.70 -13.69
CA ILE A 73 -0.60 6.47 -14.01
C ILE A 73 -0.99 4.99 -13.95
N SER A 74 -0.08 4.13 -13.49
CA SER A 74 -0.27 2.67 -13.44
C SER A 74 -0.61 2.05 -14.80
N GLU A 75 0.08 2.55 -15.86
CA GLU A 75 -0.06 2.05 -17.23
C GLU A 75 0.70 0.72 -17.38
N ASP A 76 0.23 -0.12 -18.29
CA ASP A 76 0.81 -1.42 -18.59
C ASP A 76 2.30 -1.37 -18.94
N GLY A 77 3.03 -2.33 -18.43
CA GLY A 77 4.42 -2.61 -18.76
C GLY A 77 4.60 -3.24 -20.15
N PRO A 78 5.83 -3.66 -20.48
CA PRO A 78 6.05 -4.49 -21.65
C PRO A 78 5.31 -5.83 -21.51
N ASP A 79 4.80 -6.35 -22.62
CA ASP A 79 4.16 -7.66 -22.66
C ASP A 79 5.15 -8.75 -22.19
N GLU A 80 4.87 -9.36 -21.07
CA GLU A 80 5.67 -10.47 -20.52
C GLU A 80 5.19 -11.85 -21.03
N GLY A 81 4.30 -11.87 -22.04
CA GLY A 81 3.80 -13.09 -22.68
C GLY A 81 2.65 -13.77 -21.90
N GLY A 82 2.06 -13.09 -20.95
CA GLY A 82 0.85 -13.53 -20.24
C GLY A 82 -0.44 -13.13 -20.97
N PRO A 83 -1.60 -13.61 -20.52
CA PRO A 83 -2.89 -13.27 -21.12
C PRO A 83 -3.28 -11.81 -20.88
N HIS A 84 -2.61 -11.11 -19.98
CA HIS A 84 -2.82 -9.69 -19.64
C HIS A 84 -1.48 -9.00 -19.38
N ALA A 85 -1.37 -7.76 -19.84
CA ALA A 85 -0.28 -6.87 -19.44
C ALA A 85 -0.54 -6.40 -18.00
N ASN A 86 0.45 -6.59 -17.12
CA ASN A 86 0.44 -6.04 -15.78
C ASN A 86 0.94 -4.59 -15.81
N ALA A 87 0.53 -3.78 -14.85
CA ALA A 87 1.08 -2.45 -14.65
C ALA A 87 2.62 -2.52 -14.51
N LEU A 88 3.32 -1.50 -15.03
CA LEU A 88 4.78 -1.45 -15.00
C LEU A 88 5.31 -1.27 -13.59
N GLY A 89 5.89 -2.31 -13.02
CA GLY A 89 6.41 -2.33 -11.66
C GLY A 89 5.58 -3.19 -10.72
N ASN A 90 5.85 -3.07 -9.43
CA ASN A 90 5.05 -3.65 -8.36
C ASN A 90 4.27 -2.52 -7.69
N HIS A 91 2.96 -2.56 -7.79
CA HIS A 91 2.07 -1.54 -7.25
C HIS A 91 1.42 -2.00 -5.95
N LEU A 92 1.23 -1.05 -5.06
CA LEU A 92 0.46 -1.23 -3.83
C LEU A 92 -0.28 0.07 -3.57
N GLY A 93 -1.49 -0.02 -3.12
CA GLY A 93 -2.24 1.16 -2.77
C GLY A 93 -3.29 0.92 -1.71
N MET A 94 -3.91 2.02 -1.33
CA MET A 94 -4.90 2.04 -0.28
C MET A 94 -5.93 3.13 -0.56
N THR A 95 -7.20 2.79 -0.42
CA THR A 95 -8.27 3.78 -0.24
C THR A 95 -8.63 3.83 1.23
N GLU A 96 -8.75 5.04 1.78
CA GLU A 96 -9.05 5.24 3.19
C GLU A 96 -10.35 6.00 3.38
N LEU A 97 -11.18 5.51 4.29
CA LEU A 97 -12.31 6.24 4.84
C LEU A 97 -12.06 6.46 6.34
N PHE A 98 -12.04 7.71 6.75
CA PHE A 98 -11.77 8.12 8.11
C PHE A 98 -12.89 9.00 8.64
N PHE A 99 -13.32 8.74 9.87
CA PHE A 99 -14.26 9.55 10.62
C PHE A 99 -13.68 9.90 11.98
N GLN A 100 -13.77 11.16 12.37
CA GLN A 100 -13.41 11.61 13.71
C GLN A 100 -14.50 12.49 14.30
N LYS A 101 -14.80 12.27 15.58
CA LYS A 101 -15.65 13.12 16.42
C LYS A 101 -14.85 13.60 17.62
N ASN A 102 -14.81 14.92 17.81
CA ASN A 102 -14.21 15.55 18.97
C ASN A 102 -15.35 16.03 19.90
N ASN A 103 -15.32 15.65 21.15
CA ASN A 103 -16.29 16.12 22.16
C ASN A 103 -15.52 16.55 23.40
N ASN A 104 -15.35 17.87 23.57
CA ASN A 104 -14.48 18.46 24.60
C ASN A 104 -13.07 17.84 24.51
N ASN A 105 -12.67 17.06 25.53
CA ASN A 105 -11.37 16.39 25.58
C ASN A 105 -11.40 14.95 25.05
N GLN A 106 -12.56 14.44 24.67
CA GLN A 106 -12.73 13.07 24.17
C GLN A 106 -12.65 13.05 22.63
N ILE A 107 -11.98 12.02 22.08
CA ILE A 107 -11.88 11.79 20.64
C ILE A 107 -12.32 10.36 20.34
N LEU A 108 -13.23 10.22 19.40
CA LEU A 108 -13.54 8.96 18.72
C LEU A 108 -13.00 9.05 17.31
N LYS A 109 -12.21 8.05 16.89
CA LYS A 109 -11.84 7.85 15.49
C LYS A 109 -12.31 6.48 15.03
N LEU A 110 -12.81 6.43 13.81
CA LEU A 110 -13.14 5.21 13.08
C LEU A 110 -12.48 5.30 11.72
N TYR A 111 -11.86 4.23 11.26
CA TYR A 111 -11.26 4.21 9.94
C TYR A 111 -11.31 2.83 9.30
N TYR A 112 -11.30 2.84 7.98
CA TYR A 112 -11.14 1.67 7.13
C TYR A 112 -10.15 1.99 6.03
N GLN A 113 -9.16 1.12 5.85
CA GLN A 113 -8.15 1.18 4.80
C GLN A 113 -8.32 -0.06 3.94
N HIS A 114 -8.81 0.12 2.71
CA HIS A 114 -8.94 -0.94 1.73
C HIS A 114 -7.68 -1.04 0.89
N PHE A 115 -7.06 -2.21 0.84
CA PHE A 115 -5.82 -2.44 0.09
C PHE A 115 -6.13 -2.81 -1.35
N PHE A 116 -5.22 -2.46 -2.26
CA PHE A 116 -5.24 -2.91 -3.64
C PHE A 116 -3.82 -2.98 -4.20
N GLU A 117 -3.54 -3.91 -5.10
CA GLU A 117 -2.29 -3.98 -5.86
C GLU A 117 -2.48 -3.46 -7.28
N ASP A 118 -3.60 -3.78 -7.91
CA ASP A 118 -3.90 -3.41 -9.28
C ASP A 118 -5.34 -2.90 -9.48
N THR A 119 -5.77 -2.85 -10.74
CA THR A 119 -7.11 -2.42 -11.12
C THR A 119 -8.21 -3.33 -10.58
N SER A 120 -7.92 -4.60 -10.31
CA SER A 120 -8.90 -5.55 -9.77
C SER A 120 -9.21 -5.25 -8.31
N GLY A 121 -8.22 -4.95 -7.49
CA GLY A 121 -8.40 -4.46 -6.12
C GLY A 121 -9.18 -3.15 -6.05
N LEU A 122 -8.94 -2.22 -6.99
CA LEU A 122 -9.75 -0.99 -7.13
C LEU A 122 -11.24 -1.27 -7.43
N ARG A 123 -11.58 -2.45 -7.95
CA ARG A 123 -12.96 -2.90 -8.17
C ARG A 123 -13.53 -3.71 -7.00
N PHE A 124 -12.86 -3.72 -5.86
CA PHE A 124 -13.25 -4.46 -4.65
C PHE A 124 -13.42 -5.98 -4.89
N ARG A 125 -12.58 -6.59 -5.75
CA ARG A 125 -12.61 -8.04 -5.96
C ARG A 125 -12.02 -8.82 -4.79
N ASN A 126 -11.14 -8.19 -4.02
CA ASN A 126 -10.66 -8.64 -2.72
C ASN A 126 -11.66 -8.31 -1.59
N GLU A 127 -12.93 -8.11 -1.95
CA GLU A 127 -14.05 -7.87 -1.04
C GLU A 127 -13.79 -6.73 -0.06
N ILE A 128 -13.65 -7.07 1.23
CA ILE A 128 -13.43 -6.11 2.31
C ILE A 128 -12.04 -6.25 2.96
N ASP A 129 -11.10 -6.88 2.27
CA ASP A 129 -9.71 -6.92 2.74
C ASP A 129 -9.24 -5.52 3.09
N GLY A 130 -8.55 -5.40 4.20
CA GLY A 130 -8.08 -4.12 4.69
C GLY A 130 -7.89 -4.06 6.19
N LEU A 131 -7.65 -2.86 6.68
CA LEU A 131 -7.48 -2.55 8.09
C LEU A 131 -8.67 -1.73 8.61
N TRP A 132 -9.33 -2.25 9.63
CA TRP A 132 -10.42 -1.58 10.35
C TRP A 132 -9.92 -1.10 11.70
N GLY A 133 -10.16 0.16 12.05
CA GLY A 133 -9.67 0.70 13.30
C GLY A 133 -10.68 1.54 14.06
N VAL A 134 -10.60 1.45 15.39
CA VAL A 134 -11.33 2.27 16.35
C VAL A 134 -10.34 2.81 17.38
N GLU A 135 -10.26 4.13 17.52
CA GLU A 135 -9.49 4.79 18.57
C GLU A 135 -10.43 5.59 19.49
N LEU A 136 -10.34 5.34 20.77
CA LEU A 136 -11.04 6.06 21.84
C LEU A 136 -10.01 6.77 22.72
N LYS A 137 -10.00 8.10 22.73
CA LYS A 137 -9.08 8.88 23.56
C LYS A 137 -9.83 9.65 24.63
N ASN A 138 -9.33 9.56 25.87
CA ASN A 138 -9.87 10.26 27.06
C ASN A 138 -11.34 9.92 27.41
N TYR A 139 -11.87 8.79 26.93
CA TYR A 139 -13.13 8.24 27.47
C TYR A 139 -12.94 7.70 28.89
N ILE A 140 -11.74 7.19 29.16
CA ILE A 140 -11.17 7.01 30.49
C ILE A 140 -10.07 8.09 30.61
N PRO A 141 -9.99 8.86 31.71
CA PRO A 141 -9.00 9.92 31.85
C PRO A 141 -7.58 9.46 31.51
N GLU A 142 -6.85 10.26 30.72
CA GLU A 142 -5.46 10.04 30.31
C GLU A 142 -5.20 8.71 29.56
N THR A 143 -6.25 8.07 29.04
CA THR A 143 -6.15 6.78 28.38
C THR A 143 -6.50 6.90 26.90
N THR A 144 -5.74 6.20 26.05
CA THR A 144 -6.09 5.94 24.65
C THR A 144 -6.26 4.43 24.48
N ILE A 145 -7.40 4.02 23.92
CA ILE A 145 -7.69 2.63 23.57
C ILE A 145 -7.71 2.56 22.04
N LEU A 146 -6.90 1.69 21.47
CA LEU A 146 -6.87 1.37 20.05
C LEU A 146 -7.27 -0.10 19.85
N PHE A 147 -8.21 -0.32 18.94
CA PHE A 147 -8.55 -1.63 18.44
C PHE A 147 -8.42 -1.62 16.92
N GLU A 148 -7.70 -2.61 16.37
CA GLU A 148 -7.54 -2.80 14.93
C GLU A 148 -7.83 -4.26 14.56
N TYR A 149 -8.45 -4.43 13.39
CA TYR A 149 -8.69 -5.72 12.77
C TYR A 149 -8.17 -5.67 11.33
N LEU A 150 -7.22 -6.54 11.03
CA LEU A 150 -6.64 -6.69 9.69
C LEU A 150 -7.21 -7.95 9.04
N ASP A 151 -7.75 -7.80 7.83
CA ASP A 151 -8.15 -8.90 6.97
C ASP A 151 -7.38 -8.83 5.65
N THR A 152 -6.77 -9.95 5.25
CA THR A 152 -6.03 -10.11 3.99
C THR A 152 -6.33 -11.47 3.37
N THR A 153 -7.53 -12.01 3.61
CA THR A 153 -7.86 -13.40 3.26
C THR A 153 -8.35 -13.58 1.84
N HIS A 154 -8.79 -12.51 1.17
CA HIS A 154 -9.33 -12.60 -0.19
C HIS A 154 -8.29 -12.28 -1.27
N GLN A 155 -7.34 -11.36 -1.01
CA GLN A 155 -6.20 -11.01 -1.87
C GLN A 155 -6.50 -11.07 -3.38
N ASP A 156 -7.65 -10.51 -3.76
CA ASP A 156 -8.14 -10.46 -5.14
C ASP A 156 -8.13 -11.80 -5.90
N MET A 157 -8.71 -12.81 -5.32
CA MET A 157 -8.90 -14.11 -5.97
C MET A 157 -9.84 -13.99 -7.17
N ASN A 158 -9.29 -13.69 -8.34
CA ASN A 158 -10.04 -13.48 -9.57
C ASN A 158 -9.70 -14.55 -10.63
N PRO A 159 -10.27 -15.76 -10.58
CA PRO A 159 -10.02 -16.76 -11.61
C PRO A 159 -10.34 -16.23 -13.03
N PRO A 160 -9.52 -16.54 -14.07
CA PRO A 160 -8.38 -17.48 -14.07
C PRO A 160 -7.03 -16.88 -13.65
N TYR A 161 -7.00 -15.69 -13.08
CA TYR A 161 -5.79 -15.00 -12.66
C TYR A 161 -5.25 -15.60 -11.35
N VAL A 162 -3.97 -15.38 -11.09
CA VAL A 162 -3.35 -15.70 -9.80
C VAL A 162 -3.74 -14.67 -8.76
N ASP A 163 -3.63 -15.06 -7.48
CA ASP A 163 -3.87 -14.15 -6.36
C ASP A 163 -2.95 -12.94 -6.43
N ASP A 164 -3.48 -11.74 -6.24
CA ASP A 164 -2.72 -10.51 -6.04
C ASP A 164 -2.27 -10.44 -4.58
N SER A 165 -1.17 -11.13 -4.31
CA SER A 165 -0.66 -11.27 -2.96
C SER A 165 0.03 -9.99 -2.51
N TYR A 166 -0.58 -9.24 -1.59
CA TYR A 166 0.01 -8.05 -1.00
C TYR A 166 1.46 -8.33 -0.57
N TYR A 167 2.39 -7.42 -0.89
CA TYR A 167 3.82 -7.52 -0.60
C TYR A 167 4.58 -8.63 -1.34
N ASN A 168 3.96 -9.34 -2.29
CA ASN A 168 4.66 -10.35 -3.09
C ASN A 168 4.60 -9.99 -4.57
N HIS A 169 5.73 -10.12 -5.26
CA HIS A 169 5.80 -9.82 -6.69
C HIS A 169 6.85 -10.68 -7.38
N GLY A 170 6.55 -11.17 -8.58
CA GLY A 170 7.42 -12.08 -9.33
C GLY A 170 8.76 -11.47 -9.75
N THR A 171 8.82 -10.17 -9.95
CA THR A 171 10.06 -9.45 -10.33
C THR A 171 10.76 -8.87 -9.10
N TYR A 172 10.01 -8.28 -8.17
CA TYR A 172 10.54 -7.62 -6.97
C TYR A 172 10.36 -8.52 -5.75
N SER A 173 11.11 -9.60 -5.74
CA SER A 173 10.90 -10.72 -4.83
C SER A 173 11.26 -10.46 -3.35
N MET A 174 11.83 -9.30 -3.00
CA MET A 174 11.95 -8.84 -1.60
C MET A 174 10.66 -8.20 -1.07
N GLY A 175 9.64 -8.06 -1.92
CA GLY A 175 8.42 -7.36 -1.55
C GLY A 175 8.69 -5.92 -1.10
N TRP A 176 7.83 -5.38 -0.26
CA TRP A 176 7.95 -4.04 0.31
C TRP A 176 8.88 -4.07 1.52
N SER A 177 10.18 -4.07 1.26
CA SER A 177 11.21 -4.10 2.31
C SER A 177 12.38 -3.16 2.02
N TYR A 178 13.01 -2.67 3.08
CA TYR A 178 14.22 -1.86 3.04
C TYR A 178 15.16 -2.29 4.16
N LYS A 179 16.39 -2.64 3.83
CA LYS A 179 17.41 -3.14 4.79
C LYS A 179 16.89 -4.27 5.68
N ASN A 180 16.18 -5.22 5.07
CA ASN A 180 15.54 -6.37 5.73
C ASN A 180 14.39 -6.03 6.69
N TYR A 181 13.89 -4.79 6.70
CA TYR A 181 12.68 -4.43 7.43
C TYR A 181 11.50 -4.31 6.48
N THR A 182 10.36 -4.87 6.85
CA THR A 182 9.11 -4.69 6.13
C THR A 182 8.68 -3.23 6.21
N LEU A 183 8.33 -2.64 5.07
CA LEU A 183 7.71 -1.32 4.98
C LEU A 183 6.19 -1.45 5.07
N GLY A 184 5.54 -0.45 5.67
CA GLY A 184 4.07 -0.44 5.80
C GLY A 184 3.57 -1.31 6.95
N ASN A 185 2.58 -2.17 6.69
CA ASN A 185 1.93 -2.96 7.73
C ASN A 185 2.82 -4.14 8.18
N PRO A 186 3.21 -4.22 9.46
CA PRO A 186 4.13 -5.26 9.95
C PRO A 186 3.51 -6.66 9.99
N PHE A 187 2.20 -6.79 9.85
CA PHE A 187 1.50 -8.07 9.83
C PHE A 187 1.34 -8.65 8.41
N ILE A 188 1.72 -7.91 7.38
CA ILE A 188 1.74 -8.38 6.00
C ILE A 188 3.20 -8.64 5.62
N ASN A 189 3.55 -9.91 5.43
CA ASN A 189 4.92 -10.32 5.10
C ASN A 189 4.99 -10.88 3.68
N HIS A 190 6.13 -10.71 3.01
CA HIS A 190 6.38 -11.44 1.78
C HIS A 190 6.76 -12.90 2.07
N LEU A 191 6.45 -13.81 1.15
CA LEU A 191 6.57 -15.26 1.33
C LEU A 191 8.01 -15.79 1.49
N LYS A 192 9.04 -14.98 1.27
CA LYS A 192 10.45 -15.39 1.30
C LYS A 192 11.21 -15.02 2.58
N VAL A 193 10.59 -14.32 3.51
CA VAL A 193 11.16 -14.14 4.86
C VAL A 193 10.80 -15.37 5.67
N GLU A 194 11.80 -16.20 5.97
CA GLU A 194 11.65 -17.22 7.01
C GLU A 194 11.18 -16.52 8.28
N PRO A 195 10.14 -17.04 8.98
CA PRO A 195 9.54 -16.36 10.15
C PRO A 195 10.44 -16.34 11.40
N THR A 196 11.74 -16.45 11.25
CA THR A 196 12.71 -16.59 12.34
C THR A 196 13.18 -15.27 12.96
N GLU A 197 12.80 -14.12 12.40
CA GLU A 197 13.16 -12.82 12.97
C GLU A 197 11.96 -11.87 13.09
N VAL A 198 10.91 -12.29 13.78
CA VAL A 198 10.00 -11.32 14.39
C VAL A 198 10.74 -10.79 15.64
N LEU A 199 11.40 -9.67 15.50
CA LEU A 199 11.93 -8.95 16.65
C LEU A 199 10.75 -8.47 17.50
N HIS A 200 10.61 -9.05 18.66
CA HIS A 200 9.70 -8.61 19.73
C HIS A 200 10.19 -7.31 20.34
#